data_1950d3e8f4573a62b373cb4973dd7360
#
_entry.id   1950d3e8f4573a62b373cb4973dd7360
#
_cell.length_a   1.000
_cell.length_b   1.000
_cell.length_c   1.000
_cell.angle_alpha   90.00
_cell.angle_beta   90.00
_cell.angle_gamma   90.00
#
_symmetry.space_group_name_H-M   'P 1'
#
loop_
_entity.id
_entity.type
_entity.pdbx_description
1 polymer ?
#
loop_
_entity_poly.entity_id
_entity_poly.type
_entity_poly.pdbx_seq_one_letter_code
_entity_poly.pdbx_strand_id
1 'polypeptide(L)'
;MPDYLYLLETRISPEQRNALELVQRLAQEEALNLYLTGGAVRDLICGAPIRDLDFTVEGHPARLVRALEKAGAEVLEEDERLRHYELQFADGTRVSLACAREERFAYPGAPPETRWSTIMDDLRRRDFSINAIGISLNVASRGLVLDPCNGLADLEKREVRALSMHSFTNRPIRLMRVLRYSARLGFPIESRTAEWFALALERRVQDRFAPAEVGRELLALGREENPLAVIKGWSKHGLLGAIHSKLGKRPPSLDRLVRLLKIRDALAAQGYRVLLSTTVIAYFLARLSSRELANTLSRLKLRAAEINRITGLDDEAQAILKILKGRKTKSPVDAYRFLEKVPLEMLVYLQNESSQAAVLGKIKNYLFKWKPLRQQLPVAELESLGVPRGPKFDSIIEQFFELQLAGRARKPQDRIPLLRKLAGIKPEKEKKHVKAAQPRKPEKKSGHKPADIVEAAQPADAQKAGAARKADR
;
A
#
# COMPACT_ATOMS: atom_id res chain seq x y z
N MET A 1 8.37 -27.35 -8.18
CA MET A 1 8.69 -25.92 -7.97
C MET A 1 7.38 -25.14 -8.06
N PRO A 2 7.17 -24.08 -7.25
CA PRO A 2 6.01 -23.22 -7.43
C PRO A 2 6.00 -22.59 -8.82
N ASP A 3 4.83 -22.45 -9.42
CA ASP A 3 4.66 -21.67 -10.66
C ASP A 3 4.69 -20.18 -10.30
N TYR A 4 5.84 -19.55 -10.44
CA TYR A 4 6.03 -18.14 -10.10
C TYR A 4 5.30 -17.19 -11.07
N LEU A 5 4.98 -17.62 -12.30
CA LEU A 5 4.17 -16.81 -13.20
C LEU A 5 2.72 -16.79 -12.73
N TYR A 6 2.17 -17.93 -12.38
CA TYR A 6 0.83 -17.99 -11.80
C TYR A 6 0.73 -17.16 -10.52
N LEU A 7 1.74 -17.24 -9.64
CA LEU A 7 1.81 -16.40 -8.45
C LEU A 7 1.87 -14.92 -8.79
N LEU A 8 2.65 -14.53 -9.79
CA LEU A 8 2.75 -13.14 -10.25
C LEU A 8 1.40 -12.65 -10.75
N GLU A 9 0.76 -13.38 -11.66
CA GLU A 9 -0.53 -13.03 -12.25
C GLU A 9 -1.66 -12.91 -11.22
N THR A 10 -1.61 -13.70 -10.15
CA THR A 10 -2.62 -13.67 -9.08
C THR A 10 -2.39 -12.60 -8.02
N ARG A 11 -1.17 -12.07 -7.88
CA ARG A 11 -0.79 -11.13 -6.79
C ARG A 11 -0.60 -9.70 -7.21
N ILE A 12 -0.43 -9.43 -8.49
CA ILE A 12 -0.37 -8.06 -9.01
C ILE A 12 -1.77 -7.48 -9.22
N SER A 13 -1.88 -6.15 -9.11
CA SER A 13 -3.13 -5.45 -9.41
C SER A 13 -3.46 -5.51 -10.92
N PRO A 14 -4.71 -5.25 -11.33
CA PRO A 14 -5.05 -5.14 -12.76
C PRO A 14 -4.19 -4.13 -13.50
N GLU A 15 -3.89 -2.98 -12.87
CA GLU A 15 -3.05 -1.93 -13.44
C GLU A 15 -1.60 -2.41 -13.63
N GLN A 16 -1.05 -3.08 -12.61
CA GLN A 16 0.29 -3.67 -12.70
C GLN A 16 0.35 -4.77 -13.77
N ARG A 17 -0.72 -5.54 -13.95
CA ARG A 17 -0.81 -6.55 -15.01
C ARG A 17 -0.78 -5.91 -16.39
N ASN A 18 -1.56 -4.86 -16.61
CA ASN A 18 -1.55 -4.11 -17.87
C ASN A 18 -0.15 -3.56 -18.17
N ALA A 19 0.53 -3.01 -17.16
CA ALA A 19 1.89 -2.51 -17.31
C ALA A 19 2.88 -3.64 -17.64
N LEU A 20 2.80 -4.79 -16.96
CA LEU A 20 3.63 -5.97 -17.21
C LEU A 20 3.47 -6.46 -18.66
N GLU A 21 2.23 -6.66 -19.12
CA GLU A 21 1.92 -7.11 -20.47
C GLU A 21 2.41 -6.13 -21.53
N LEU A 22 2.25 -4.82 -21.29
CA LEU A 22 2.74 -3.78 -22.18
C LEU A 22 4.27 -3.80 -22.30
N VAL A 23 4.97 -3.85 -21.15
CA VAL A 23 6.45 -3.91 -21.13
C VAL A 23 6.96 -5.17 -21.82
N GLN A 24 6.33 -6.34 -21.60
CA GLN A 24 6.71 -7.60 -22.27
C GLN A 24 6.54 -7.50 -23.78
N ARG A 25 5.41 -7.01 -24.25
CA ARG A 25 5.14 -6.87 -25.69
C ARG A 25 6.14 -5.94 -26.37
N LEU A 26 6.36 -4.75 -25.80
CA LEU A 26 7.28 -3.77 -26.36
C LEU A 26 8.75 -4.25 -26.30
N ALA A 27 9.14 -4.97 -25.24
CA ALA A 27 10.48 -5.58 -25.18
C ALA A 27 10.69 -6.64 -26.25
N GLN A 28 9.65 -7.43 -26.56
CA GLN A 28 9.69 -8.42 -27.64
C GLN A 28 9.79 -7.74 -29.02
N GLU A 29 9.04 -6.67 -29.26
CA GLU A 29 9.10 -5.86 -30.49
C GLU A 29 10.52 -5.27 -30.72
N GLU A 30 11.20 -4.88 -29.64
CA GLU A 30 12.57 -4.35 -29.67
C GLU A 30 13.65 -5.45 -29.60
N ALA A 31 13.28 -6.74 -29.66
CA ALA A 31 14.17 -7.91 -29.56
C ALA A 31 15.06 -7.89 -28.31
N LEU A 32 14.55 -7.42 -27.17
CA LEU A 32 15.24 -7.38 -25.90
C LEU A 32 14.85 -8.56 -25.01
N ASN A 33 15.83 -9.21 -24.40
CA ASN A 33 15.58 -10.15 -23.32
C ASN A 33 15.14 -9.40 -22.07
N LEU A 34 14.00 -9.77 -21.51
CA LEU A 34 13.35 -9.11 -20.37
C LEU A 34 13.26 -10.05 -19.18
N TYR A 35 13.56 -9.51 -18.00
CA TYR A 35 13.51 -10.24 -16.74
C TYR A 35 12.82 -9.39 -15.68
N LEU A 36 11.92 -9.99 -14.88
CA LEU A 36 11.46 -9.41 -13.62
C LEU A 36 12.51 -9.71 -12.56
N THR A 37 12.94 -8.71 -11.78
CA THR A 37 14.11 -8.86 -10.88
C THR A 37 13.90 -8.14 -9.55
N GLY A 38 14.81 -8.34 -8.62
CA GLY A 38 14.99 -7.51 -7.45
C GLY A 38 13.84 -7.58 -6.44
N GLY A 39 13.36 -6.39 -6.05
CA GLY A 39 12.34 -6.24 -5.04
C GLY A 39 11.01 -6.87 -5.41
N ALA A 40 10.62 -6.82 -6.68
CA ALA A 40 9.40 -7.43 -7.19
C ALA A 40 9.40 -8.95 -7.01
N VAL A 41 10.51 -9.62 -7.36
CA VAL A 41 10.64 -11.07 -7.22
C VAL A 41 10.70 -11.49 -5.74
N ARG A 42 11.49 -10.77 -4.92
CA ARG A 42 11.53 -11.01 -3.47
C ARG A 42 10.15 -10.93 -2.83
N ASP A 43 9.42 -9.84 -3.10
CA ASP A 43 8.11 -9.59 -2.49
C ASP A 43 7.08 -10.62 -2.98
N LEU A 44 7.17 -11.03 -4.26
CA LEU A 44 6.37 -12.13 -4.81
C LEU A 44 6.58 -13.44 -4.04
N ILE A 45 7.83 -13.83 -3.81
CA ILE A 45 8.19 -15.09 -3.13
C ILE A 45 7.80 -15.03 -1.65
N CYS A 46 8.04 -13.91 -0.97
CA CYS A 46 7.65 -13.70 0.43
C CYS A 46 6.14 -13.56 0.65
N GLY A 47 5.33 -13.51 -0.39
CA GLY A 47 3.89 -13.27 -0.26
C GLY A 47 3.53 -11.85 0.13
N ALA A 48 4.47 -10.91 0.03
CA ALA A 48 4.26 -9.50 0.29
C ALA A 48 3.65 -8.78 -0.94
N PRO A 49 2.94 -7.67 -0.75
CA PRO A 49 2.46 -6.86 -1.86
C PRO A 49 3.62 -6.34 -2.72
N ILE A 50 3.54 -6.57 -4.04
CA ILE A 50 4.51 -6.04 -5.01
C ILE A 50 4.24 -4.55 -5.15
N ARG A 51 5.23 -3.71 -4.80
CA ARG A 51 5.07 -2.25 -4.80
C ARG A 51 5.32 -1.65 -6.18
N ASP A 52 6.43 -2.02 -6.79
CA ASP A 52 6.90 -1.54 -8.08
C ASP A 52 7.30 -2.76 -8.92
N LEU A 53 7.21 -2.65 -10.25
CA LEU A 53 7.66 -3.70 -11.15
C LEU A 53 9.10 -3.38 -11.58
N ASP A 54 10.05 -4.20 -11.12
CA ASP A 54 11.47 -4.01 -11.39
C ASP A 54 11.89 -4.90 -12.57
N PHE A 55 12.18 -4.31 -13.71
CA PHE A 55 12.63 -5.02 -14.90
C PHE A 55 14.12 -4.82 -15.17
N THR A 56 14.76 -5.87 -15.66
CA THR A 56 16.11 -5.81 -16.23
C THR A 56 16.09 -6.32 -17.65
N VAL A 57 16.73 -5.61 -18.56
CA VAL A 57 16.90 -6.04 -19.97
C VAL A 57 18.35 -6.30 -20.30
N GLU A 58 18.61 -7.30 -21.13
CA GLU A 58 19.90 -7.46 -21.78
C GLU A 58 19.91 -6.62 -23.04
N GLY A 59 20.73 -5.57 -23.06
CA GLY A 59 20.78 -4.59 -24.13
C GLY A 59 20.46 -3.17 -23.67
N HIS A 60 20.32 -2.24 -24.62
CA HIS A 60 20.07 -0.83 -24.30
C HIS A 60 18.57 -0.54 -24.15
N PRO A 61 18.09 -0.11 -22.98
CA PRO A 61 16.65 0.06 -22.73
C PRO A 61 16.03 1.30 -23.41
N ALA A 62 16.80 2.23 -23.98
CA ALA A 62 16.29 3.52 -24.45
C ALA A 62 15.19 3.42 -25.51
N ARG A 63 15.21 2.41 -26.40
CA ARG A 63 14.13 2.23 -27.39
C ARG A 63 12.84 1.79 -26.69
N LEU A 64 12.95 0.85 -25.76
CA LEU A 64 11.84 0.38 -24.95
C LEU A 64 11.26 1.53 -24.11
N VAL A 65 12.10 2.38 -23.49
CA VAL A 65 11.65 3.55 -22.75
C VAL A 65 10.84 4.49 -23.64
N ARG A 66 11.35 4.85 -24.85
CA ARG A 66 10.61 5.70 -25.80
C ARG A 66 9.29 5.08 -26.26
N ALA A 67 9.24 3.75 -26.41
CA ALA A 67 8.00 3.07 -26.73
C ALA A 67 6.98 3.14 -25.58
N LEU A 68 7.45 3.01 -24.34
CA LEU A 68 6.63 3.18 -23.14
C LEU A 68 6.12 4.61 -22.96
N GLU A 69 6.95 5.63 -23.24
CA GLU A 69 6.52 7.04 -23.25
C GLU A 69 5.43 7.29 -24.28
N LYS A 70 5.56 6.76 -25.50
CA LYS A 70 4.50 6.83 -26.52
C LYS A 70 3.21 6.12 -26.09
N ALA A 71 3.33 5.12 -25.26
CA ALA A 71 2.19 4.41 -24.68
C ALA A 71 1.62 5.07 -23.40
N GLY A 72 2.12 6.25 -23.02
CA GLY A 72 1.57 7.08 -21.94
C GLY A 72 2.30 6.94 -20.60
N ALA A 73 3.47 6.34 -20.56
CA ALA A 73 4.31 6.35 -19.36
C ALA A 73 5.11 7.66 -19.27
N GLU A 74 5.24 8.20 -18.06
CA GLU A 74 6.08 9.36 -17.74
C GLU A 74 7.42 8.89 -17.17
N VAL A 75 8.55 9.37 -17.70
CA VAL A 75 9.87 9.15 -17.13
C VAL A 75 10.06 10.05 -15.92
N LEU A 76 10.13 9.48 -14.74
CA LEU A 76 10.32 10.20 -13.49
C LEU A 76 11.78 10.48 -13.18
N GLU A 77 12.67 9.54 -13.48
CA GLU A 77 14.11 9.62 -13.25
C GLU A 77 14.85 8.83 -14.32
N GLU A 78 15.94 9.39 -14.80
CA GLU A 78 16.89 8.75 -15.70
C GLU A 78 18.29 8.87 -15.13
N ASP A 79 18.97 7.73 -14.98
CA ASP A 79 20.40 7.65 -14.65
C ASP A 79 21.14 7.07 -15.88
N GLU A 80 21.60 7.96 -16.75
CA GLU A 80 22.31 7.58 -17.99
C GLU A 80 23.53 6.71 -17.72
N ARG A 81 24.28 6.98 -16.64
CA ARG A 81 25.46 6.23 -16.28
C ARG A 81 25.15 4.80 -15.85
N LEU A 82 24.07 4.63 -15.10
CA LEU A 82 23.60 3.33 -14.65
C LEU A 82 22.63 2.69 -15.66
N ARG A 83 22.19 3.45 -16.66
CA ARG A 83 21.17 3.05 -17.66
C ARG A 83 19.94 2.49 -16.97
N HIS A 84 19.45 3.27 -16.05
CA HIS A 84 18.31 2.97 -15.21
C HIS A 84 17.26 4.07 -15.36
N TYR A 85 16.03 3.66 -15.50
CA TYR A 85 14.87 4.53 -15.70
C TYR A 85 13.79 4.18 -14.70
N GLU A 86 13.22 5.20 -14.06
CA GLU A 86 12.00 5.08 -13.28
C GLU A 86 10.86 5.69 -14.09
N LEU A 87 9.82 4.90 -14.32
CA LEU A 87 8.64 5.33 -15.08
C LEU A 87 7.37 5.21 -14.22
N GLN A 88 6.38 6.02 -14.58
CA GLN A 88 5.05 5.95 -13.96
C GLN A 88 3.97 6.06 -15.03
N PHE A 89 2.97 5.18 -14.95
CA PHE A 89 1.77 5.26 -15.76
C PHE A 89 0.73 6.19 -15.15
N ALA A 90 -0.26 6.61 -15.94
CA ALA A 90 -1.31 7.54 -15.51
C ALA A 90 -2.15 7.00 -14.33
N ASP A 91 -2.26 5.69 -14.19
CA ASP A 91 -2.92 5.00 -13.07
C ASP A 91 -2.09 4.96 -11.78
N GLY A 92 -0.85 5.50 -11.82
CA GLY A 92 0.09 5.51 -10.71
C GLY A 92 0.99 4.28 -10.62
N THR A 93 0.86 3.32 -11.52
CA THR A 93 1.74 2.13 -11.57
C THR A 93 3.17 2.55 -11.87
N ARG A 94 4.11 2.10 -11.03
CA ARG A 94 5.54 2.38 -11.20
C ARG A 94 6.26 1.20 -11.79
N VAL A 95 7.17 1.51 -12.70
CA VAL A 95 8.03 0.57 -13.40
C VAL A 95 9.47 1.08 -13.31
N SER A 96 10.37 0.22 -12.85
CA SER A 96 11.81 0.43 -12.91
C SER A 96 12.37 -0.41 -14.05
N LEU A 97 13.16 0.19 -14.93
CA LEU A 97 13.77 -0.47 -16.08
C LEU A 97 15.28 -0.23 -16.07
N ALA A 98 16.06 -1.30 -15.96
CA ALA A 98 17.51 -1.24 -15.92
C ALA A 98 18.14 -2.09 -17.01
N CYS A 99 19.32 -1.70 -17.47
CA CYS A 99 20.18 -2.53 -18.31
C CYS A 99 20.95 -3.55 -17.45
N ALA A 100 21.03 -4.80 -17.89
CA ALA A 100 21.91 -5.81 -17.31
C ALA A 100 23.37 -5.36 -17.48
N ARG A 101 24.11 -5.31 -16.38
CA ARG A 101 25.47 -4.77 -16.37
C ARG A 101 26.37 -5.40 -15.32
N GLU A 102 27.65 -5.34 -15.53
CA GLU A 102 28.68 -5.47 -14.49
C GLU A 102 29.09 -4.09 -13.97
N GLU A 103 29.62 -4.04 -12.76
CA GLU A 103 30.12 -2.84 -12.12
C GLU A 103 31.54 -3.07 -11.61
N ARG A 104 32.45 -2.16 -11.95
CA ARG A 104 33.83 -2.16 -11.45
C ARG A 104 34.07 -0.90 -10.66
N PHE A 105 34.82 -1.01 -9.58
CA PHE A 105 35.14 0.08 -8.68
C PHE A 105 36.64 0.32 -8.71
N ALA A 106 37.06 1.52 -9.10
CA ALA A 106 38.49 1.87 -9.13
C ALA A 106 39.10 1.86 -7.70
N TYR A 107 38.32 2.22 -6.69
CA TYR A 107 38.66 2.12 -5.27
C TYR A 107 37.36 1.99 -4.44
N PRO A 108 37.44 1.56 -3.17
CA PRO A 108 36.28 1.42 -2.30
C PRO A 108 35.47 2.71 -2.18
N GLY A 109 34.18 2.66 -2.53
CA GLY A 109 33.28 3.81 -2.54
C GLY A 109 33.37 4.70 -3.78
N ALA A 110 34.19 4.35 -4.77
CA ALA A 110 34.21 5.03 -6.07
C ALA A 110 32.86 4.89 -6.78
N PRO A 111 32.50 5.85 -7.64
CA PRO A 111 31.43 5.63 -8.60
C PRO A 111 31.76 4.41 -9.47
N PRO A 112 30.79 3.51 -9.71
CA PRO A 112 31.06 2.33 -10.55
C PRO A 112 31.29 2.71 -12.01
N GLU A 113 32.26 2.07 -12.63
CA GLU A 113 32.32 1.93 -14.07
C GLU A 113 31.38 0.81 -14.48
N THR A 114 30.51 1.06 -15.41
CA THR A 114 29.48 0.10 -15.84
C THR A 114 29.77 -0.41 -17.24
N ARG A 115 29.63 -1.73 -17.43
CA ARG A 115 29.66 -2.37 -18.74
C ARG A 115 28.44 -3.24 -18.93
N TRP A 116 27.98 -3.39 -20.15
CA TRP A 116 26.87 -4.30 -20.46
C TRP A 116 27.31 -5.73 -20.20
N SER A 117 26.38 -6.50 -19.64
CA SER A 117 26.65 -7.88 -19.30
C SER A 117 25.37 -8.71 -19.36
N THR A 118 25.50 -9.99 -19.01
CA THR A 118 24.37 -10.90 -18.92
C THR A 118 23.52 -10.63 -17.68
N ILE A 119 22.29 -11.13 -17.68
CA ILE A 119 21.42 -11.10 -16.49
C ILE A 119 22.08 -11.79 -15.29
N MET A 120 22.83 -12.86 -15.52
CA MET A 120 23.52 -13.60 -14.46
C MET A 120 24.58 -12.74 -13.76
N ASP A 121 25.33 -11.94 -14.50
CA ASP A 121 26.33 -11.02 -13.94
C ASP A 121 25.64 -9.85 -13.22
N ASP A 122 24.54 -9.34 -13.79
CA ASP A 122 23.74 -8.31 -13.14
C ASP A 122 23.20 -8.77 -11.78
N LEU A 123 22.70 -10.00 -11.68
CA LEU A 123 22.23 -10.54 -10.41
C LEU A 123 23.37 -10.68 -9.39
N ARG A 124 24.58 -11.14 -9.81
CA ARG A 124 25.74 -11.32 -8.92
C ARG A 124 26.31 -10.02 -8.34
N ARG A 125 26.13 -8.87 -9.01
CA ARG A 125 26.64 -7.57 -8.51
C ARG A 125 25.68 -6.87 -7.53
N ARG A 126 24.46 -7.37 -7.32
CA ARG A 126 23.43 -6.75 -6.48
C ARG A 126 23.85 -6.64 -5.01
N ASP A 127 23.03 -6.09 -4.19
CA ASP A 127 23.34 -5.79 -2.78
C ASP A 127 23.25 -7.05 -1.89
N PHE A 128 22.12 -7.72 -1.95
CA PHE A 128 21.79 -8.87 -1.10
C PHE A 128 21.22 -10.01 -1.95
N SER A 129 21.45 -11.25 -1.52
CA SER A 129 21.00 -12.45 -2.21
C SER A 129 19.49 -12.47 -2.47
N ILE A 130 18.71 -12.00 -1.51
CA ILE A 130 17.24 -11.89 -1.60
C ILE A 130 16.75 -10.94 -2.69
N ASN A 131 17.61 -10.04 -3.18
CA ASN A 131 17.35 -9.12 -4.30
C ASN A 131 18.07 -9.56 -5.59
N ALA A 132 18.83 -10.65 -5.53
CA ALA A 132 19.63 -11.18 -6.63
C ALA A 132 18.94 -12.36 -7.34
N ILE A 133 17.61 -12.33 -7.38
CA ILE A 133 16.77 -13.33 -8.03
C ILE A 133 16.07 -12.66 -9.22
N GLY A 134 15.96 -13.40 -10.32
CA GLY A 134 15.24 -12.98 -11.52
C GLY A 134 14.27 -14.05 -12.01
N ILE A 135 13.22 -13.61 -12.71
CA ILE A 135 12.27 -14.48 -13.43
C ILE A 135 12.30 -14.05 -14.89
N SER A 136 12.59 -15.00 -15.78
CA SER A 136 12.58 -14.73 -17.22
C SER A 136 11.15 -14.49 -17.71
N LEU A 137 10.99 -13.43 -18.48
CA LEU A 137 9.74 -13.07 -19.15
C LEU A 137 9.82 -13.32 -20.67
N ASN A 138 10.94 -13.89 -21.15
CA ASN A 138 11.18 -14.19 -22.56
C ASN A 138 10.34 -15.39 -22.99
N VAL A 139 9.87 -15.42 -24.24
CA VAL A 139 8.99 -16.46 -24.75
C VAL A 139 9.60 -17.87 -24.56
N ALA A 140 10.87 -18.06 -24.90
CA ALA A 140 11.53 -19.37 -24.85
C ALA A 140 11.86 -19.87 -23.44
N SER A 141 11.92 -18.97 -22.44
CA SER A 141 12.31 -19.30 -21.05
C SER A 141 11.35 -18.70 -20.03
N ARG A 142 10.12 -18.41 -20.43
CA ARG A 142 9.12 -17.75 -19.58
C ARG A 142 8.90 -18.52 -18.28
N GLY A 143 9.07 -17.82 -17.17
CA GLY A 143 8.91 -18.40 -15.82
C GLY A 143 10.15 -19.06 -15.26
N LEU A 144 11.25 -19.19 -16.04
CA LEU A 144 12.52 -19.70 -15.52
C LEU A 144 13.05 -18.77 -14.44
N VAL A 145 13.34 -19.33 -13.28
CA VAL A 145 13.94 -18.60 -12.16
C VAL A 145 15.45 -18.64 -12.28
N LEU A 146 16.07 -17.47 -12.14
CA LEU A 146 17.51 -17.25 -12.16
C LEU A 146 17.95 -16.84 -10.75
N ASP A 147 18.70 -17.69 -10.08
CA ASP A 147 19.19 -17.47 -8.72
C ASP A 147 20.67 -17.83 -8.56
N PRO A 148 21.59 -17.04 -9.14
CA PRO A 148 23.01 -17.34 -9.09
C PRO A 148 23.63 -17.17 -7.69
N CYS A 149 22.87 -16.61 -6.74
CA CYS A 149 23.36 -16.24 -5.41
C CYS A 149 22.66 -16.97 -4.27
N ASN A 150 21.86 -18.00 -4.56
CA ASN A 150 21.07 -18.76 -3.58
C ASN A 150 20.12 -17.87 -2.72
N GLY A 151 19.53 -16.86 -3.35
CA GLY A 151 18.59 -15.95 -2.69
C GLY A 151 17.30 -16.63 -2.26
N LEU A 152 16.83 -17.66 -2.99
CA LEU A 152 15.67 -18.48 -2.59
C LEU A 152 15.91 -19.18 -1.25
N ALA A 153 17.08 -19.77 -1.05
CA ALA A 153 17.44 -20.41 0.19
C ALA A 153 17.51 -19.42 1.37
N ASP A 154 18.00 -18.20 1.14
CA ASP A 154 18.06 -17.16 2.16
C ASP A 154 16.67 -16.60 2.50
N LEU A 155 15.77 -16.53 1.51
CA LEU A 155 14.36 -16.19 1.76
C LEU A 155 13.65 -17.25 2.61
N GLU A 156 13.93 -18.55 2.34
CA GLU A 156 13.40 -19.65 3.12
C GLU A 156 13.93 -19.64 4.55
N LYS A 157 15.26 -19.39 4.72
CA LYS A 157 15.89 -19.24 6.05
C LYS A 157 15.50 -17.92 6.75
N ARG A 158 14.87 -17.00 6.01
CA ARG A 158 14.50 -15.68 6.48
C ARG A 158 15.70 -14.86 6.94
N GLU A 159 16.77 -14.80 6.14
CA GLU A 159 18.00 -14.09 6.43
C GLU A 159 18.32 -13.04 5.35
N VAL A 160 18.97 -11.93 5.75
CA VAL A 160 19.51 -10.93 4.81
C VAL A 160 21.01 -11.12 4.70
N ARG A 161 21.47 -11.64 3.56
CA ARG A 161 22.87 -11.95 3.28
C ARG A 161 23.45 -11.05 2.17
N ALA A 162 24.59 -10.42 2.44
CA ALA A 162 25.37 -9.68 1.45
C ALA A 162 26.13 -10.64 0.53
N LEU A 163 26.29 -10.25 -0.74
CA LEU A 163 26.88 -11.12 -1.77
C LEU A 163 28.41 -11.25 -1.66
N SER A 164 29.10 -10.30 -1.03
CA SER A 164 30.56 -10.36 -0.83
C SER A 164 31.01 -9.55 0.37
N MET A 165 32.22 -9.84 0.85
CA MET A 165 32.88 -9.07 1.92
C MET A 165 33.12 -7.60 1.54
N HIS A 166 33.21 -7.29 0.25
CA HIS A 166 33.40 -5.93 -0.25
C HIS A 166 32.10 -5.18 -0.48
N SER A 167 30.94 -5.80 -0.19
CA SER A 167 29.61 -5.22 -0.46
C SER A 167 29.45 -3.83 0.14
N PHE A 168 29.83 -3.66 1.42
CA PHE A 168 29.70 -2.38 2.14
C PHE A 168 30.78 -1.38 1.77
N THR A 169 32.01 -1.83 1.48
CA THR A 169 33.11 -0.93 1.11
C THR A 169 32.96 -0.40 -0.31
N ASN A 170 32.51 -1.21 -1.25
CA ASN A 170 32.26 -0.79 -2.63
C ASN A 170 31.05 0.13 -2.74
N ARG A 171 29.98 -0.19 -2.01
CA ARG A 171 28.75 0.59 -1.97
C ARG A 171 28.33 0.90 -0.53
N PRO A 172 28.89 1.96 0.05
CA PRO A 172 28.65 2.34 1.47
C PRO A 172 27.18 2.40 1.88
N ILE A 173 26.33 2.90 1.00
CA ILE A 173 24.88 3.04 1.28
C ILE A 173 24.19 1.71 1.64
N ARG A 174 24.79 0.58 1.28
CA ARG A 174 24.30 -0.75 1.67
C ARG A 174 24.25 -0.96 3.18
N LEU A 175 25.01 -0.17 3.97
CA LEU A 175 24.90 -0.14 5.44
C LEU A 175 23.52 0.35 5.91
N MET A 176 22.95 1.39 5.30
CA MET A 176 21.58 1.82 5.59
C MET A 176 20.56 0.82 5.06
N ARG A 177 20.83 0.29 3.88
CA ARG A 177 19.92 -0.59 3.15
C ARG A 177 19.73 -1.96 3.84
N VAL A 178 20.78 -2.57 4.38
CA VAL A 178 20.68 -3.85 5.10
C VAL A 178 19.77 -3.74 6.32
N LEU A 179 19.91 -2.64 7.08
CA LEU A 179 19.06 -2.37 8.24
C LEU A 179 17.59 -2.14 7.84
N ARG A 180 17.37 -1.46 6.70
CA ARG A 180 16.02 -1.24 6.18
C ARG A 180 15.38 -2.55 5.72
N TYR A 181 16.09 -3.41 5.00
CA TYR A 181 15.55 -4.71 4.58
C TYR A 181 15.33 -5.64 5.78
N SER A 182 16.26 -5.70 6.71
CA SER A 182 16.07 -6.45 7.95
C SER A 182 14.80 -6.02 8.71
N ALA A 183 14.59 -4.70 8.87
CA ALA A 183 13.40 -4.15 9.50
C ALA A 183 12.11 -4.38 8.70
N ARG A 184 12.16 -4.26 7.36
CA ARG A 184 11.03 -4.45 6.45
C ARG A 184 10.52 -5.89 6.45
N LEU A 185 11.44 -6.85 6.36
CA LEU A 185 11.12 -8.27 6.23
C LEU A 185 10.98 -8.97 7.58
N GLY A 186 11.45 -8.34 8.67
CA GLY A 186 11.57 -9.00 9.96
C GLY A 186 12.61 -10.11 9.96
N PHE A 187 13.62 -10.04 9.06
CA PHE A 187 14.67 -11.02 8.91
C PHE A 187 15.93 -10.55 9.62
N PRO A 188 16.63 -11.39 10.39
CA PRO A 188 17.95 -11.08 10.90
C PRO A 188 18.96 -10.91 9.76
N ILE A 189 20.02 -10.16 10.05
CA ILE A 189 21.18 -10.09 9.18
C ILE A 189 22.00 -11.39 9.40
N GLU A 190 22.35 -12.08 8.32
CA GLU A 190 23.16 -13.29 8.36
C GLU A 190 24.51 -13.01 9.08
N SER A 191 25.04 -13.99 9.83
CA SER A 191 26.15 -13.82 10.77
C SER A 191 27.41 -13.21 10.12
N ARG A 192 27.85 -13.76 9.00
CA ARG A 192 29.03 -13.26 8.28
C ARG A 192 28.77 -11.85 7.71
N THR A 193 27.58 -11.59 7.25
CA THR A 193 27.16 -10.25 6.80
C THR A 193 27.19 -9.24 7.96
N ALA A 194 26.76 -9.67 9.15
CA ALA A 194 26.82 -8.82 10.35
C ALA A 194 28.28 -8.51 10.78
N GLU A 195 29.20 -9.48 10.64
CA GLU A 195 30.62 -9.23 10.86
C GLU A 195 31.19 -8.19 9.87
N TRP A 196 30.88 -8.34 8.56
CA TRP A 196 31.30 -7.39 7.55
C TRP A 196 30.69 -6.00 7.77
N PHE A 197 29.45 -5.94 8.23
CA PHE A 197 28.78 -4.71 8.58
C PHE A 197 29.49 -4.01 9.74
N ALA A 198 29.81 -4.73 10.83
CA ALA A 198 30.51 -4.18 11.98
C ALA A 198 31.91 -3.65 11.59
N LEU A 199 32.68 -4.43 10.83
CA LEU A 199 33.98 -4.02 10.33
C LEU A 199 33.91 -2.78 9.43
N ALA A 200 32.87 -2.66 8.60
CA ALA A 200 32.68 -1.47 7.77
C ALA A 200 32.39 -0.22 8.59
N LEU A 201 31.60 -0.34 9.69
CA LEU A 201 31.36 0.77 10.62
C LEU A 201 32.62 1.19 11.38
N GLU A 202 33.43 0.25 11.86
CA GLU A 202 34.72 0.51 12.51
C GLU A 202 35.67 1.29 11.60
N ARG A 203 35.68 0.92 10.29
CA ARG A 203 36.46 1.62 9.24
C ARG A 203 35.82 2.91 8.76
N ARG A 204 34.74 3.36 9.37
CA ARG A 204 34.01 4.59 9.05
C ARG A 204 33.61 4.69 7.57
N VAL A 205 33.20 3.56 6.97
CA VAL A 205 32.77 3.50 5.57
C VAL A 205 31.55 4.41 5.31
N GLN A 206 30.72 4.64 6.32
CA GLN A 206 29.56 5.56 6.27
C GLN A 206 29.93 7.01 5.95
N ASP A 207 31.17 7.44 6.20
CA ASP A 207 31.62 8.80 5.88
C ASP A 207 31.71 9.04 4.35
N ARG A 208 31.64 7.96 3.56
CA ARG A 208 31.69 7.96 2.09
C ARG A 208 30.31 7.84 1.44
N PHE A 209 29.23 7.99 2.17
CA PHE A 209 27.90 7.93 1.57
C PHE A 209 27.72 9.00 0.48
N ALA A 210 27.30 8.60 -0.71
CA ALA A 210 26.88 9.53 -1.75
C ALA A 210 25.54 10.18 -1.36
N PRO A 211 25.45 11.53 -1.36
CA PRO A 211 24.23 12.23 -0.91
C PRO A 211 22.96 11.78 -1.65
N ALA A 212 23.01 11.55 -2.95
CA ALA A 212 21.88 11.09 -3.74
C ALA A 212 21.40 9.70 -3.31
N GLU A 213 22.31 8.80 -2.92
CA GLU A 213 21.94 7.47 -2.42
C GLU A 213 21.27 7.56 -1.04
N VAL A 214 21.75 8.44 -0.16
CA VAL A 214 21.10 8.72 1.13
C VAL A 214 19.69 9.29 0.91
N GLY A 215 19.52 10.16 -0.07
CA GLY A 215 18.22 10.70 -0.48
C GLY A 215 17.25 9.59 -0.92
N ARG A 216 17.72 8.65 -1.75
CA ARG A 216 16.91 7.49 -2.15
C ARG A 216 16.52 6.60 -0.97
N GLU A 217 17.42 6.35 -0.03
CA GLU A 217 17.09 5.59 1.20
C GLU A 217 16.12 6.36 2.12
N LEU A 218 16.20 7.70 2.17
CA LEU A 218 15.23 8.53 2.88
C LEU A 218 13.83 8.44 2.26
N LEU A 219 13.72 8.49 0.93
CA LEU A 219 12.45 8.30 0.23
C LEU A 219 11.91 6.87 0.44
N ALA A 220 12.79 5.87 0.41
CA ALA A 220 12.42 4.48 0.69
C ALA A 220 11.89 4.30 2.13
N LEU A 221 12.49 4.98 3.13
CA LEU A 221 12.00 5.01 4.51
C LEU A 221 10.53 5.46 4.57
N GLY A 222 10.17 6.51 3.82
CA GLY A 222 8.80 7.02 3.76
C GLY A 222 7.78 5.99 3.25
N ARG A 223 8.23 5.01 2.49
CA ARG A 223 7.39 3.93 1.92
C ARG A 223 7.37 2.65 2.77
N GLU A 224 8.13 2.60 3.89
CA GLU A 224 8.17 1.41 4.74
C GLU A 224 6.92 1.30 5.62
N GLU A 225 6.46 0.07 5.84
CA GLU A 225 5.34 -0.19 6.76
C GLU A 225 5.73 0.05 8.21
N ASN A 226 6.99 -0.27 8.55
CA ASN A 226 7.54 -0.04 9.89
C ASN A 226 8.75 0.90 9.84
N PRO A 227 8.57 2.20 9.55
CA PRO A 227 9.66 3.16 9.51
C PRO A 227 10.33 3.34 10.87
N LEU A 228 9.62 3.07 11.98
CA LEU A 228 10.18 3.15 13.34
C LEU A 228 11.34 2.18 13.53
N ALA A 229 11.20 0.93 13.09
CA ALA A 229 12.25 -0.06 13.20
C ALA A 229 13.49 0.34 12.39
N VAL A 230 13.30 0.88 11.19
CA VAL A 230 14.38 1.37 10.33
C VAL A 230 15.11 2.53 10.99
N ILE A 231 14.38 3.56 11.49
CA ILE A 231 14.97 4.74 12.15
C ILE A 231 15.75 4.33 13.40
N LYS A 232 15.20 3.42 14.21
CA LYS A 232 15.89 2.88 15.39
C LYS A 232 17.18 2.14 15.00
N GLY A 233 17.13 1.33 13.92
CA GLY A 233 18.31 0.65 13.38
C GLY A 233 19.38 1.64 12.93
N TRP A 234 19.04 2.64 12.12
CA TRP A 234 19.97 3.67 11.68
C TRP A 234 20.54 4.48 12.85
N SER A 235 19.69 4.81 13.84
CA SER A 235 20.12 5.54 15.05
C SER A 235 21.11 4.73 15.88
N LYS A 236 20.81 3.44 16.14
CA LYS A 236 21.65 2.53 16.92
C LYS A 236 23.08 2.43 16.35
N HIS A 237 23.18 2.47 15.03
CA HIS A 237 24.48 2.33 14.33
C HIS A 237 25.10 3.67 13.90
N GLY A 238 24.61 4.82 14.38
CA GLY A 238 25.18 6.13 14.14
C GLY A 238 25.02 6.67 12.72
N LEU A 239 24.11 6.09 11.90
CA LEU A 239 23.96 6.44 10.50
C LEU A 239 23.12 7.70 10.23
N LEU A 240 22.41 8.22 11.25
CA LEU A 240 21.58 9.43 11.10
C LEU A 240 22.37 10.68 10.75
N GLY A 241 23.66 10.72 11.11
CA GLY A 241 24.58 11.81 10.79
C GLY A 241 24.77 12.04 9.29
N ALA A 242 24.64 11.00 8.49
CA ALA A 242 24.71 11.09 7.03
C ALA A 242 23.55 11.89 6.42
N ILE A 243 22.40 11.87 7.08
CA ILE A 243 21.23 12.67 6.68
C ILE A 243 21.40 14.10 7.12
N HIS A 244 21.67 14.33 8.43
CA HIS A 244 21.99 15.64 8.97
C HIS A 244 22.72 15.53 10.32
N SER A 245 23.74 16.37 10.54
CA SER A 245 24.58 16.33 11.76
C SER A 245 23.79 16.47 13.06
N LYS A 246 22.73 17.30 13.09
CA LYS A 246 21.84 17.43 14.25
C LYS A 246 21.15 16.12 14.62
N LEU A 247 20.75 15.31 13.62
CA LEU A 247 20.12 14.00 13.86
C LEU A 247 21.12 12.97 14.39
N GLY A 248 22.37 13.05 13.94
CA GLY A 248 23.44 12.20 14.47
C GLY A 248 23.78 12.51 15.94
N LYS A 249 23.77 13.81 16.34
CA LYS A 249 24.01 14.23 17.72
C LYS A 249 22.81 13.94 18.64
N ARG A 250 21.62 14.10 18.15
CA ARG A 250 20.38 13.92 18.91
C ARG A 250 19.27 13.33 18.00
N PRO A 251 18.93 12.05 18.17
CA PRO A 251 17.89 11.40 17.37
C PRO A 251 16.54 12.13 17.46
N PRO A 252 15.67 12.02 16.44
CA PRO A 252 14.33 12.61 16.48
C PRO A 252 13.45 11.96 17.54
N SER A 253 12.49 12.72 18.11
CA SER A 253 11.36 12.11 18.83
C SER A 253 10.48 11.36 17.85
N LEU A 254 10.10 10.15 18.22
CA LEU A 254 9.26 9.29 17.39
C LEU A 254 7.78 9.27 17.83
N ASP A 255 7.41 10.05 18.86
CA ASP A 255 6.06 10.01 19.44
C ASP A 255 4.97 10.37 18.44
N ARG A 256 5.20 11.43 17.62
CA ARG A 256 4.27 11.83 16.56
C ARG A 256 4.12 10.72 15.52
N LEU A 257 5.22 10.08 15.16
CA LEU A 257 5.24 8.98 14.20
C LEU A 257 4.53 7.74 14.75
N VAL A 258 4.72 7.42 16.02
CA VAL A 258 4.00 6.31 16.69
C VAL A 258 2.49 6.54 16.63
N ARG A 259 2.02 7.75 16.96
CA ARG A 259 0.58 8.07 16.87
C ARG A 259 0.06 7.99 15.43
N LEU A 260 0.81 8.53 14.47
CA LEU A 260 0.46 8.49 13.05
C LEU A 260 0.26 7.04 12.55
N LEU A 261 1.18 6.15 12.89
CA LEU A 261 1.10 4.74 12.48
C LEU A 261 -0.09 4.02 13.12
N LYS A 262 -0.45 4.33 14.37
CA LYS A 262 -1.68 3.80 14.99
C LYS A 262 -2.94 4.21 14.23
N ILE A 263 -3.00 5.47 13.76
CA ILE A 263 -4.12 5.96 12.95
C ILE A 263 -4.15 5.21 11.60
N ARG A 264 -3.00 5.06 10.95
CA ARG A 264 -2.89 4.28 9.70
C ARG A 264 -3.39 2.85 9.88
N ASP A 265 -2.95 2.17 10.94
CA ASP A 265 -3.29 0.76 11.20
C ASP A 265 -4.80 0.61 11.50
N ALA A 266 -5.39 1.58 12.22
CA ALA A 266 -6.83 1.62 12.44
C ALA A 266 -7.62 1.84 11.13
N LEU A 267 -7.09 2.62 10.19
CA LEU A 267 -7.69 2.80 8.87
C LEU A 267 -7.49 1.57 7.98
N ALA A 268 -6.32 0.92 8.07
CA ALA A 268 -6.04 -0.33 7.33
C ALA A 268 -7.01 -1.44 7.73
N ALA A 269 -7.36 -1.55 9.01
CA ALA A 269 -8.38 -2.48 9.52
C ALA A 269 -9.78 -2.22 8.94
N GLN A 270 -10.03 -1.02 8.37
CA GLN A 270 -11.27 -0.64 7.68
C GLN A 270 -11.15 -0.73 6.14
N GLY A 271 -10.06 -1.34 5.63
CA GLY A 271 -9.83 -1.50 4.20
C GLY A 271 -9.19 -0.30 3.49
N TYR A 272 -8.75 0.73 4.22
CA TYR A 272 -8.04 1.86 3.61
C TYR A 272 -6.55 1.55 3.44
N ARG A 273 -6.04 1.74 2.23
CA ARG A 273 -4.59 1.75 1.98
C ARG A 273 -4.09 3.19 2.04
N VAL A 274 -3.26 3.49 3.05
CA VAL A 274 -2.71 4.84 3.26
C VAL A 274 -1.20 4.80 3.10
N LEU A 275 -0.69 5.52 2.11
CA LEU A 275 0.74 5.79 1.97
C LEU A 275 1.06 7.08 2.71
N LEU A 276 1.98 7.03 3.66
CA LEU A 276 2.34 8.15 4.54
C LEU A 276 3.74 8.69 4.25
N SER A 277 4.20 8.58 3.00
CA SER A 277 5.60 8.81 2.64
C SER A 277 6.09 10.21 3.00
N THR A 278 5.31 11.23 2.66
CA THR A 278 5.65 12.64 2.94
C THR A 278 5.65 12.90 4.43
N THR A 279 4.61 12.45 5.13
CA THR A 279 4.42 12.67 6.57
C THR A 279 5.50 11.97 7.40
N VAL A 280 5.86 10.73 7.05
CA VAL A 280 6.93 9.98 7.73
C VAL A 280 8.26 10.73 7.64
N ILE A 281 8.62 11.22 6.44
CA ILE A 281 9.86 11.98 6.24
C ILE A 281 9.81 13.31 6.98
N ALA A 282 8.71 14.05 6.92
CA ALA A 282 8.52 15.30 7.63
C ALA A 282 8.68 15.12 9.16
N TYR A 283 8.06 14.10 9.74
CA TYR A 283 8.20 13.82 11.18
C TYR A 283 9.60 13.35 11.56
N PHE A 284 10.22 12.54 10.73
CA PHE A 284 11.59 12.12 10.94
C PHE A 284 12.57 13.31 10.96
N LEU A 285 12.34 14.30 10.09
CA LEU A 285 13.17 15.50 9.96
C LEU A 285 12.67 16.70 10.80
N ALA A 286 11.64 16.53 11.63
CA ALA A 286 10.97 17.61 12.37
C ALA A 286 11.88 18.43 13.34
N ARG A 287 13.11 17.95 13.62
CA ARG A 287 14.10 18.72 14.38
C ARG A 287 14.82 19.81 13.59
N LEU A 288 14.70 19.78 12.29
CA LEU A 288 15.31 20.75 11.40
C LEU A 288 14.39 21.97 11.25
N SER A 289 14.95 23.15 11.26
CA SER A 289 14.20 24.35 10.84
C SER A 289 13.83 24.26 9.35
N SER A 290 12.85 25.03 8.90
CA SER A 290 12.40 25.00 7.50
C SER A 290 13.55 25.22 6.51
N ARG A 291 14.48 26.12 6.82
CA ARG A 291 15.67 26.36 6.00
C ARG A 291 16.64 25.18 5.99
N GLU A 292 16.89 24.57 7.15
CA GLU A 292 17.75 23.38 7.26
C GLU A 292 17.12 22.19 6.56
N LEU A 293 15.81 22.02 6.66
CA LEU A 293 15.04 20.98 5.98
C LEU A 293 15.21 21.10 4.46
N ALA A 294 14.90 22.27 3.89
CA ALA A 294 15.04 22.50 2.45
C ALA A 294 16.48 22.27 1.97
N ASN A 295 17.47 22.82 2.68
CA ASN A 295 18.87 22.63 2.34
C ASN A 295 19.32 21.16 2.42
N THR A 296 18.83 20.41 3.43
CA THR A 296 19.13 18.99 3.59
C THR A 296 18.58 18.19 2.44
N LEU A 297 17.29 18.38 2.10
CA LEU A 297 16.64 17.65 1.01
C LEU A 297 17.29 17.96 -0.35
N SER A 298 17.66 19.23 -0.59
CA SER A 298 18.40 19.65 -1.78
C SER A 298 19.80 19.03 -1.86
N ARG A 299 20.55 19.03 -0.74
CA ARG A 299 21.86 18.37 -0.65
C ARG A 299 21.76 16.88 -0.93
N LEU A 300 20.71 16.23 -0.47
CA LEU A 300 20.43 14.82 -0.70
C LEU A 300 19.88 14.54 -2.11
N LYS A 301 19.80 15.56 -2.98
CA LYS A 301 19.38 15.46 -4.38
C LYS A 301 17.95 14.95 -4.58
N LEU A 302 17.03 15.28 -3.67
CA LEU A 302 15.61 15.05 -3.92
C LEU A 302 15.11 15.98 -5.02
N ARG A 303 14.09 15.55 -5.75
CA ARG A 303 13.45 16.34 -6.79
C ARG A 303 12.68 17.52 -6.19
N ALA A 304 12.56 18.61 -6.93
CA ALA A 304 11.85 19.81 -6.46
C ALA A 304 10.42 19.52 -6.00
N ALA A 305 9.70 18.64 -6.70
CA ALA A 305 8.35 18.24 -6.31
C ALA A 305 8.30 17.51 -4.96
N GLU A 306 9.31 16.70 -4.64
CA GLU A 306 9.43 15.98 -3.36
C GLU A 306 9.76 16.95 -2.24
N ILE A 307 10.72 17.86 -2.49
CA ILE A 307 11.09 18.91 -1.54
C ILE A 307 9.88 19.77 -1.20
N ASN A 308 9.15 20.28 -2.22
CA ASN A 308 7.97 21.13 -2.02
C ASN A 308 6.87 20.40 -1.23
N ARG A 309 6.62 19.13 -1.51
CA ARG A 309 5.63 18.34 -0.74
C ARG A 309 6.01 18.17 0.72
N ILE A 310 7.30 17.91 1.00
CA ILE A 310 7.77 17.70 2.38
C ILE A 310 7.79 19.02 3.16
N THR A 311 8.31 20.11 2.55
CA THR A 311 8.43 21.43 3.21
C THR A 311 7.10 22.15 3.32
N GLY A 312 6.17 21.96 2.37
CA GLY A 312 4.86 22.60 2.34
C GLY A 312 3.75 21.87 3.10
N LEU A 313 4.06 20.71 3.72
CA LEU A 313 3.07 19.85 4.38
C LEU A 313 2.28 20.60 5.48
N ASP A 314 2.96 21.35 6.34
CA ASP A 314 2.35 22.13 7.41
C ASP A 314 1.48 23.27 6.87
N ASP A 315 1.94 24.00 5.86
CA ASP A 315 1.21 25.11 5.26
C ASP A 315 -0.06 24.63 4.56
N GLU A 316 0.02 23.52 3.82
CA GLU A 316 -1.14 22.88 3.20
C GLU A 316 -2.15 22.43 4.27
N ALA A 317 -1.68 21.81 5.34
CA ALA A 317 -2.50 21.39 6.46
C ALA A 317 -3.23 22.59 7.11
N GLN A 318 -2.54 23.70 7.34
CA GLN A 318 -3.15 24.91 7.91
C GLN A 318 -4.22 25.52 6.98
N ALA A 319 -3.97 25.52 5.66
CA ALA A 319 -4.95 25.97 4.67
C ALA A 319 -6.22 25.10 4.72
N ILE A 320 -6.08 23.79 4.77
CA ILE A 320 -7.21 22.86 4.88
C ILE A 320 -7.94 23.03 6.21
N LEU A 321 -7.23 23.17 7.33
CA LEU A 321 -7.82 23.44 8.64
C LEU A 321 -8.67 24.71 8.64
N LYS A 322 -8.19 25.78 8.01
CA LYS A 322 -8.93 27.05 7.88
C LYS A 322 -10.26 26.85 7.13
N ILE A 323 -10.25 26.05 6.06
CA ILE A 323 -11.47 25.74 5.29
C ILE A 323 -12.43 24.88 6.12
N LEU A 324 -11.91 23.83 6.81
CA LEU A 324 -12.74 22.93 7.62
C LEU A 324 -13.37 23.63 8.83
N LYS A 325 -12.76 24.70 9.35
CA LYS A 325 -13.36 25.57 10.40
C LYS A 325 -14.39 26.54 9.85
N GLY A 326 -14.28 26.88 8.57
CA GLY A 326 -15.07 27.91 7.94
C GLY A 326 -16.53 27.53 7.66
N ARG A 327 -17.32 28.53 7.23
CA ARG A 327 -18.72 28.37 6.86
C ARG A 327 -18.92 27.48 5.63
N LYS A 328 -17.91 27.42 4.73
CA LYS A 328 -17.93 26.63 3.48
C LYS A 328 -18.06 25.12 3.68
N THR A 329 -17.78 24.62 4.86
CA THR A 329 -17.88 23.17 5.18
C THR A 329 -18.80 22.93 6.38
N LYS A 330 -19.79 23.80 6.60
CA LYS A 330 -20.72 23.70 7.73
C LYS A 330 -21.69 22.54 7.55
N SER A 331 -22.21 22.35 6.32
CA SER A 331 -23.09 21.23 6.03
C SER A 331 -22.31 19.93 5.83
N PRO A 332 -22.87 18.76 6.14
CA PRO A 332 -22.25 17.47 5.85
C PRO A 332 -21.92 17.26 4.35
N VAL A 333 -22.77 17.77 3.46
CA VAL A 333 -22.59 17.68 2.00
C VAL A 333 -21.36 18.48 1.58
N ASP A 334 -21.26 19.74 2.00
CA ASP A 334 -20.12 20.59 1.66
C ASP A 334 -18.81 20.05 2.26
N ALA A 335 -18.86 19.53 3.49
CA ALA A 335 -17.72 18.92 4.14
C ALA A 335 -17.26 17.66 3.38
N TYR A 336 -18.19 16.80 2.95
CA TYR A 336 -17.88 15.62 2.14
C TYR A 336 -17.21 16.00 0.82
N ARG A 337 -17.83 16.88 0.03
CA ARG A 337 -17.31 17.33 -1.27
C ARG A 337 -15.93 17.97 -1.16
N PHE A 338 -15.65 18.66 -0.07
CA PHE A 338 -14.32 19.21 0.18
C PHE A 338 -13.31 18.11 0.55
N LEU A 339 -13.65 17.24 1.51
CA LEU A 339 -12.76 16.19 2.00
C LEU A 339 -12.45 15.12 0.95
N GLU A 340 -13.35 14.90 0.00
CA GLU A 340 -13.15 13.98 -1.14
C GLU A 340 -11.96 14.38 -2.02
N LYS A 341 -11.66 15.68 -2.10
CA LYS A 341 -10.52 16.23 -2.86
C LYS A 341 -9.21 16.25 -2.08
N VAL A 342 -9.26 16.00 -0.77
CA VAL A 342 -8.08 16.03 0.09
C VAL A 342 -7.41 14.65 0.09
N PRO A 343 -6.10 14.57 -0.18
CA PRO A 343 -5.36 13.30 -0.13
C PRO A 343 -5.51 12.61 1.23
N LEU A 344 -5.63 11.27 1.20
CA LEU A 344 -5.83 10.50 2.42
C LEU A 344 -4.66 10.65 3.41
N GLU A 345 -3.42 10.77 2.91
CA GLU A 345 -2.24 11.08 3.73
C GLU A 345 -2.44 12.36 4.55
N MET A 346 -2.96 13.42 3.91
CA MET A 346 -3.22 14.70 4.57
C MET A 346 -4.34 14.58 5.61
N LEU A 347 -5.39 13.80 5.36
CA LEU A 347 -6.43 13.55 6.36
C LEU A 347 -5.88 12.86 7.60
N VAL A 348 -4.99 11.89 7.43
CA VAL A 348 -4.30 11.20 8.53
C VAL A 348 -3.36 12.13 9.27
N TYR A 349 -2.62 12.97 8.54
CA TYR A 349 -1.78 14.02 9.13
C TYR A 349 -2.60 14.99 10.00
N LEU A 350 -3.70 15.51 9.47
CA LEU A 350 -4.61 16.40 10.20
C LEU A 350 -5.24 15.73 11.43
N GLN A 351 -5.54 14.43 11.34
CA GLN A 351 -6.07 13.67 12.47
C GLN A 351 -5.02 13.50 13.59
N ASN A 352 -3.74 13.42 13.22
CA ASN A 352 -2.63 13.32 14.18
C ASN A 352 -2.27 14.67 14.83
N GLU A 353 -2.37 15.77 14.10
CA GLU A 353 -1.89 17.10 14.52
C GLU A 353 -2.98 18.02 15.08
N SER A 354 -4.22 17.87 14.65
CA SER A 354 -5.29 18.75 15.09
C SER A 354 -5.82 18.36 16.48
N SER A 355 -5.94 19.34 17.36
CA SER A 355 -6.65 19.21 18.64
C SER A 355 -8.13 19.62 18.56
N GLN A 356 -8.62 20.03 17.37
CA GLN A 356 -9.94 20.63 17.21
C GLN A 356 -11.03 19.59 17.00
N ALA A 357 -11.87 19.37 17.99
CA ALA A 357 -12.94 18.37 17.98
C ALA A 357 -13.86 18.47 16.76
N ALA A 358 -14.21 19.69 16.33
CA ALA A 358 -15.08 19.92 15.17
C ALA A 358 -14.45 19.44 13.86
N VAL A 359 -13.14 19.68 13.64
CA VAL A 359 -12.41 19.23 12.47
C VAL A 359 -12.23 17.72 12.51
N LEU A 360 -11.80 17.18 13.65
CA LEU A 360 -11.65 15.73 13.85
C LEU A 360 -12.97 14.99 13.62
N GLY A 361 -14.09 15.57 14.07
CA GLY A 361 -15.43 15.04 13.85
C GLY A 361 -15.79 14.96 12.36
N LYS A 362 -15.46 15.99 11.57
CA LYS A 362 -15.70 15.99 10.12
C LYS A 362 -14.86 14.92 9.41
N ILE A 363 -13.57 14.84 9.71
CA ILE A 363 -12.66 13.83 9.13
C ILE A 363 -13.12 12.41 9.51
N LYS A 364 -13.46 12.18 10.79
CA LYS A 364 -13.97 10.88 11.26
C LYS A 364 -15.28 10.51 10.57
N ASN A 365 -16.22 11.46 10.45
CA ASN A 365 -17.47 11.21 9.75
C ASN A 365 -17.24 10.91 8.26
N TYR A 366 -16.32 11.63 7.60
CA TYR A 366 -15.95 11.37 6.22
C TYR A 366 -15.43 9.94 6.02
N LEU A 367 -14.43 9.53 6.81
CA LEU A 367 -13.78 8.24 6.67
C LEU A 367 -14.69 7.08 7.06
N PHE A 368 -15.40 7.17 8.19
CA PHE A 368 -16.08 6.02 8.79
C PHE A 368 -17.61 6.01 8.61
N LYS A 369 -18.22 7.10 8.12
CA LYS A 369 -19.66 7.16 7.90
C LYS A 369 -20.01 7.50 6.46
N TRP A 370 -19.48 8.58 5.91
CA TRP A 370 -19.93 9.12 4.63
C TRP A 370 -19.35 8.37 3.44
N LYS A 371 -18.06 8.04 3.47
CA LYS A 371 -17.39 7.27 2.38
C LYS A 371 -17.95 5.84 2.24
N PRO A 372 -18.20 5.08 3.33
CA PRO A 372 -18.94 3.83 3.24
C PRO A 372 -20.36 3.96 2.67
N LEU A 373 -21.10 5.04 3.03
CA LEU A 373 -22.43 5.30 2.43
C LEU A 373 -22.35 5.47 0.92
N ARG A 374 -21.30 6.14 0.42
CA ARG A 374 -21.06 6.30 -1.03
C ARG A 374 -20.89 4.98 -1.77
N GLN A 375 -20.33 3.97 -1.11
CA GLN A 375 -20.15 2.62 -1.67
C GLN A 375 -21.44 1.78 -1.66
N GLN A 376 -22.43 2.18 -0.86
CA GLN A 376 -23.69 1.43 -0.64
C GLN A 376 -24.91 2.16 -1.23
N LEU A 377 -24.70 2.93 -2.30
CA LEU A 377 -25.80 3.63 -2.95
C LEU A 377 -26.79 2.65 -3.58
N PRO A 378 -28.09 2.96 -3.54
CA PRO A 378 -29.16 2.06 -3.98
C PRO A 378 -29.33 2.07 -5.52
N VAL A 379 -28.28 1.70 -6.22
CA VAL A 379 -28.23 1.67 -7.69
C VAL A 379 -29.23 0.63 -8.24
N ALA A 380 -29.20 -0.59 -7.68
CA ALA A 380 -30.09 -1.67 -8.10
C ALA A 380 -31.56 -1.36 -7.83
N GLU A 381 -31.85 -0.70 -6.69
CA GLU A 381 -33.21 -0.26 -6.35
C GLU A 381 -33.72 0.78 -7.34
N LEU A 382 -32.88 1.73 -7.78
CA LEU A 382 -33.27 2.73 -8.77
C LEU A 382 -33.50 2.13 -10.16
N GLU A 383 -32.67 1.14 -10.56
CA GLU A 383 -32.88 0.37 -11.79
C GLU A 383 -34.20 -0.41 -11.75
N SER A 384 -34.52 -1.04 -10.62
CA SER A 384 -35.78 -1.78 -10.45
C SER A 384 -37.03 -0.89 -10.53
N LEU A 385 -36.89 0.41 -10.30
CA LEU A 385 -37.95 1.42 -10.49
C LEU A 385 -38.11 1.85 -11.96
N GLY A 386 -37.36 1.25 -12.90
CA GLY A 386 -37.48 1.53 -14.33
C GLY A 386 -36.79 2.78 -14.81
N VAL A 387 -35.85 3.33 -14.02
CA VAL A 387 -35.07 4.50 -14.41
C VAL A 387 -33.84 4.03 -15.21
N PRO A 388 -33.71 4.38 -16.49
CA PRO A 388 -32.58 3.96 -17.32
C PRO A 388 -31.29 4.69 -16.88
N ARG A 389 -30.13 3.99 -17.03
CA ARG A 389 -28.83 4.59 -16.76
C ARG A 389 -28.59 5.78 -17.69
N GLY A 390 -28.02 6.85 -17.15
CA GLY A 390 -27.72 8.08 -17.85
C GLY A 390 -27.68 9.27 -16.92
N PRO A 391 -27.51 10.49 -17.42
CA PRO A 391 -27.33 11.69 -16.60
C PRO A 391 -28.43 11.94 -15.57
N LYS A 392 -29.69 11.57 -15.89
CA LYS A 392 -30.83 11.67 -14.95
C LYS A 392 -30.68 10.67 -13.80
N PHE A 393 -30.27 9.43 -14.11
CA PHE A 393 -30.02 8.38 -13.12
C PHE A 393 -28.93 8.82 -12.14
N ASP A 394 -27.79 9.28 -12.67
CA ASP A 394 -26.66 9.75 -11.85
C ASP A 394 -27.03 10.94 -10.97
N SER A 395 -27.83 11.88 -11.48
CA SER A 395 -28.36 13.00 -10.73
C SER A 395 -29.26 12.56 -9.55
N ILE A 396 -30.12 11.57 -9.76
CA ILE A 396 -30.98 11.02 -8.70
C ILE A 396 -30.15 10.35 -7.60
N ILE A 397 -29.17 9.53 -8.00
CA ILE A 397 -28.25 8.87 -7.06
C ILE A 397 -27.47 9.89 -6.24
N GLU A 398 -26.99 10.96 -6.88
CA GLU A 398 -26.25 12.03 -6.19
C GLU A 398 -27.15 12.81 -5.20
N GLN A 399 -28.35 13.19 -5.61
CA GLN A 399 -29.34 13.84 -4.72
C GLN A 399 -29.72 12.92 -3.56
N PHE A 400 -29.87 11.62 -3.79
CA PHE A 400 -30.16 10.65 -2.74
C PHE A 400 -29.02 10.59 -1.74
N PHE A 401 -27.75 10.54 -2.21
CA PHE A 401 -26.57 10.55 -1.37
C PHE A 401 -26.49 11.83 -0.49
N GLU A 402 -26.74 13.00 -1.08
CA GLU A 402 -26.76 14.25 -0.34
C GLU A 402 -27.83 14.26 0.78
N LEU A 403 -28.99 13.70 0.51
CA LEU A 403 -30.04 13.55 1.52
C LEU A 403 -29.63 12.58 2.63
N GLN A 404 -28.89 11.51 2.30
CA GLN A 404 -28.31 10.61 3.30
C GLN A 404 -27.27 11.32 4.17
N LEU A 405 -26.39 12.11 3.58
CA LEU A 405 -25.40 12.91 4.30
C LEU A 405 -26.10 13.92 5.25
N ALA A 406 -27.20 14.52 4.81
CA ALA A 406 -28.03 15.42 5.63
C ALA A 406 -28.84 14.70 6.71
N GLY A 407 -28.71 13.37 6.82
CA GLY A 407 -29.37 12.56 7.84
C GLY A 407 -30.80 12.14 7.52
N ARG A 408 -31.26 12.33 6.28
CA ARG A 408 -32.51 11.79 5.74
C ARG A 408 -32.27 10.40 5.16
N ALA A 409 -33.31 9.58 5.06
CA ALA A 409 -33.20 8.19 4.51
C ALA A 409 -32.19 7.30 5.27
N ARG A 410 -32.18 7.35 6.58
CA ARG A 410 -31.31 6.53 7.43
C ARG A 410 -31.73 5.06 7.48
N LYS A 411 -33.03 4.79 7.35
CA LYS A 411 -33.57 3.45 7.44
C LYS A 411 -33.74 2.86 6.02
N PRO A 412 -33.51 1.55 5.84
CA PRO A 412 -33.70 0.90 4.54
C PRO A 412 -35.10 1.11 3.94
N GLN A 413 -36.13 1.11 4.78
CA GLN A 413 -37.52 1.31 4.38
C GLN A 413 -37.82 2.72 3.81
N ASP A 414 -36.98 3.72 4.11
CA ASP A 414 -37.15 5.10 3.60
C ASP A 414 -36.51 5.26 2.20
N ARG A 415 -35.72 4.29 1.73
CA ARG A 415 -34.95 4.39 0.47
C ARG A 415 -35.86 4.42 -0.75
N ILE A 416 -36.71 3.41 -0.91
CA ILE A 416 -37.59 3.28 -2.09
C ILE A 416 -38.57 4.44 -2.21
N PRO A 417 -39.29 4.87 -1.15
CA PRO A 417 -40.15 6.05 -1.22
C PRO A 417 -39.41 7.32 -1.63
N LEU A 418 -38.19 7.50 -1.13
CA LEU A 418 -37.37 8.66 -1.46
C LEU A 418 -36.87 8.61 -2.92
N LEU A 419 -36.43 7.45 -3.40
CA LEU A 419 -36.01 7.26 -4.79
C LEU A 419 -37.17 7.51 -5.76
N ARG A 420 -38.37 6.99 -5.47
CA ARG A 420 -39.58 7.26 -6.26
C ARG A 420 -39.87 8.77 -6.33
N LYS A 421 -39.78 9.48 -5.20
CA LYS A 421 -39.95 10.93 -5.15
C LYS A 421 -38.94 11.68 -6.01
N LEU A 422 -37.64 11.31 -5.94
CA LEU A 422 -36.57 11.93 -6.74
C LEU A 422 -36.70 11.62 -8.23
N ALA A 423 -37.16 10.42 -8.57
CA ALA A 423 -37.41 9.99 -9.95
C ALA A 423 -38.70 10.58 -10.55
N GLY A 424 -39.56 11.20 -9.73
CA GLY A 424 -40.88 11.71 -10.17
C GLY A 424 -41.91 10.60 -10.42
N ILE A 425 -41.70 9.41 -9.85
CA ILE A 425 -42.58 8.25 -10.00
C ILE A 425 -43.69 8.35 -8.95
N LYS A 426 -44.94 8.41 -9.39
CA LYS A 426 -46.10 8.44 -8.49
C LYS A 426 -46.13 7.17 -7.63
N PRO A 427 -46.48 7.27 -6.33
CA PRO A 427 -46.67 6.10 -5.49
C PRO A 427 -47.77 5.21 -6.09
N GLU A 428 -47.47 3.93 -6.21
CA GLU A 428 -48.47 2.92 -6.58
C GLU A 428 -49.55 2.97 -5.48
N LYS A 429 -50.81 3.22 -5.86
CA LYS A 429 -51.91 3.15 -4.91
C LYS A 429 -51.92 1.71 -4.38
N GLU A 430 -51.70 1.55 -3.08
CA GLU A 430 -51.92 0.27 -2.40
C GLU A 430 -53.29 -0.26 -2.82
N LYS A 431 -53.33 -1.36 -3.57
CA LYS A 431 -54.53 -2.14 -3.75
C LYS A 431 -54.96 -2.57 -2.34
N LYS A 432 -55.99 -1.89 -1.76
CA LYS A 432 -56.64 -2.32 -0.54
C LYS A 432 -56.90 -3.80 -0.67
N HIS A 433 -56.26 -4.62 0.11
CA HIS A 433 -56.63 -6.01 0.30
C HIS A 433 -58.09 -6.05 0.66
N VAL A 434 -58.90 -6.55 -0.26
CA VAL A 434 -60.31 -6.91 -0.02
C VAL A 434 -60.28 -7.87 1.19
N LYS A 435 -60.88 -7.45 2.27
CA LYS A 435 -61.10 -8.30 3.45
C LYS A 435 -61.82 -9.56 2.97
N ALA A 436 -61.12 -10.67 3.00
CA ALA A 436 -61.73 -11.98 2.85
C ALA A 436 -62.81 -12.12 3.96
N ALA A 437 -64.01 -12.41 3.51
CA ALA A 437 -65.18 -12.61 4.37
C ALA A 437 -64.93 -13.74 5.37
N GLN A 438 -65.17 -13.45 6.64
CA GLN A 438 -65.12 -14.48 7.68
C GLN A 438 -66.18 -15.55 7.42
N PRO A 439 -65.90 -16.84 7.52
CA PRO A 439 -66.90 -17.89 7.48
C PRO A 439 -67.71 -17.85 8.81
N ARG A 440 -69.06 -17.88 8.65
CA ARG A 440 -70.01 -17.96 9.75
C ARG A 440 -69.81 -19.23 10.56
N LYS A 441 -69.89 -19.09 11.89
CA LYS A 441 -69.93 -20.18 12.87
C LYS A 441 -71.21 -21.03 12.65
N PRO A 442 -71.12 -22.37 12.70
CA PRO A 442 -72.30 -23.18 12.87
C PRO A 442 -72.71 -23.31 14.35
N GLU A 443 -74.03 -23.34 14.55
CA GLU A 443 -74.72 -23.49 15.84
C GLU A 443 -74.47 -24.83 16.53
N LYS A 444 -74.52 -24.77 17.85
CA LYS A 444 -74.48 -25.90 18.79
C LYS A 444 -75.67 -26.81 18.63
N LYS A 445 -75.44 -28.14 18.57
CA LYS A 445 -76.34 -29.14 19.06
C LYS A 445 -75.65 -30.09 20.02
N SER A 446 -76.35 -30.28 21.15
CA SER A 446 -76.04 -31.03 22.36
C SER A 446 -75.93 -32.52 22.18
N GLY A 447 -75.12 -33.15 23.01
CA GLY A 447 -75.53 -34.47 23.56
C GLY A 447 -74.46 -35.55 23.49
N HIS A 448 -74.07 -36.01 24.66
CA HIS A 448 -73.59 -37.33 25.12
C HIS A 448 -72.11 -37.55 25.21
N LYS A 449 -71.72 -37.65 26.49
CA LYS A 449 -70.65 -38.47 27.03
C LYS A 449 -71.14 -39.94 27.11
N PRO A 450 -70.34 -40.98 27.35
CA PRO A 450 -69.08 -41.06 28.07
C PRO A 450 -68.09 -42.15 27.59
N ALA A 451 -67.06 -42.30 28.42
CA ALA A 451 -66.24 -43.43 28.84
C ALA A 451 -64.92 -43.68 28.10
N ASP A 452 -63.84 -43.38 28.79
CA ASP A 452 -62.81 -44.23 29.47
C ASP A 452 -62.05 -45.22 28.57
N ILE A 453 -60.76 -45.11 28.67
CA ILE A 453 -59.76 -46.13 29.11
C ILE A 453 -58.42 -45.73 28.56
N VAL A 454 -57.49 -45.20 29.37
CA VAL A 454 -56.42 -45.82 30.15
C VAL A 454 -55.17 -46.18 29.31
N GLU A 455 -54.10 -45.55 29.80
CA GLU A 455 -52.73 -46.07 30.03
C GLU A 455 -51.84 -46.33 28.81
N ALA A 456 -50.68 -45.95 28.79
CA ALA A 456 -49.48 -45.88 29.59
C ALA A 456 -48.33 -45.68 28.60
N ALA A 457 -47.26 -45.16 28.81
CA ALA A 457 -46.26 -44.99 29.78
C ALA A 457 -44.98 -44.52 29.05
N GLN A 458 -44.35 -43.59 29.64
CA GLN A 458 -42.91 -43.37 29.53
C GLN A 458 -42.16 -44.56 30.19
N PRO A 459 -40.84 -44.69 30.08
CA PRO A 459 -39.82 -43.75 30.51
C PRO A 459 -38.52 -43.78 29.60
N ALA A 460 -37.72 -42.77 29.58
CA ALA A 460 -36.70 -42.28 30.56
C ALA A 460 -35.34 -43.04 30.55
N ASP A 461 -34.36 -42.15 30.61
CA ASP A 461 -33.03 -42.34 31.25
C ASP A 461 -31.92 -43.00 30.43
N ALA A 462 -30.75 -42.61 30.50
CA ALA A 462 -29.92 -41.76 31.33
C ALA A 462 -28.44 -42.01 31.02
N GLN A 463 -27.69 -40.99 31.32
CA GLN A 463 -26.40 -41.01 31.99
C GLN A 463 -25.14 -41.44 31.22
N LYS A 464 -24.24 -40.46 31.11
CA LYS A 464 -23.14 -40.08 32.01
C LYS A 464 -21.86 -40.93 31.89
N ALA A 465 -20.84 -40.14 31.91
CA ALA A 465 -19.48 -40.37 32.45
C ALA A 465 -18.47 -40.99 31.46
N GLY A 466 -17.29 -40.58 31.37
CA GLY A 466 -16.44 -39.75 32.19
C GLY A 466 -14.99 -39.99 31.86
N ALA A 467 -14.24 -38.96 32.03
CA ALA A 467 -12.91 -38.89 32.59
C ALA A 467 -11.70 -39.65 32.00
N ALA A 468 -10.75 -38.82 31.56
CA ALA A 468 -9.36 -38.74 32.03
C ALA A 468 -8.41 -39.93 31.83
N ARG A 469 -7.26 -39.60 31.28
CA ARG A 469 -5.87 -39.77 31.75
C ARG A 469 -4.92 -39.59 30.55
N LYS A 470 -4.08 -38.54 30.60
CA LYS A 470 -2.70 -38.51 31.11
C LYS A 470 -1.73 -39.41 30.36
N ALA A 471 -0.80 -38.76 29.72
CA ALA A 471 0.65 -38.77 29.95
C ALA A 471 1.50 -39.67 29.04
N ASP A 472 2.58 -39.04 28.64
CA ASP A 472 3.92 -39.54 28.37
C ASP A 472 4.18 -40.24 27.02
N ARG A 473 4.78 -39.51 26.14
CA ARG A 473 6.22 -39.50 25.82
C ARG A 473 6.58 -38.42 24.85
#